data_efc65c5dec07b060b0adb4da4ab55400
#
_entry.id   efc65c5dec07b060b0adb4da4ab55400
#
_cell.length_a   1.000
_cell.length_b   1.000
_cell.length_c   1.000
_cell.angle_alpha   90.00
_cell.angle_beta   90.00
_cell.angle_gamma   90.00
#
_symmetry.space_group_name_H-M   'P 1'
#
loop_
_entity.id
_entity.type
_entity.pdbx_description
1 polymer ?
#
loop_
_entity_poly.entity_id
_entity_poly.type
_entity_poly.pdbx_seq_one_letter_code
_entity_poly.pdbx_strand_id
1 'polypeptide(L)'
;MEFEGRIQKVLPVRSGTSQRGEWKVLPFVFEYFETPDQRWSDKVLLETMDTNIMAQIGAFLKKGPDGKAVVENGEYVLLAELNCRIGFSHSVRSYERQDGARVPINNISVYKFEVLSEGVAKGSQQTGQQATASGQQPVAAQPTKVEEDDLPF
;
A
#
# COMPACT_ATOMS: atom_id res chain seq x y z
N MET A 1 -7.51 3.61 -13.99
CA MET A 1 -8.51 4.16 -13.06
C MET A 1 -7.81 4.74 -11.85
N GLU A 2 -8.26 5.88 -11.39
CA GLU A 2 -7.67 6.53 -10.21
C GLU A 2 -8.78 6.99 -9.30
N PHE A 3 -8.70 6.65 -8.03
CA PHE A 3 -9.72 7.02 -7.07
C PHE A 3 -9.10 7.47 -5.76
N GLU A 4 -9.79 8.33 -5.06
CA GLU A 4 -9.45 8.69 -3.70
C GLU A 4 -10.30 7.86 -2.76
N GLY A 5 -9.69 7.35 -1.73
CA GLY A 5 -10.38 6.53 -0.76
C GLY A 5 -9.48 6.24 0.42
N ARG A 6 -9.73 5.13 1.07
CA ARG A 6 -8.93 4.75 2.22
C ARG A 6 -8.56 3.28 2.15
N ILE A 7 -7.43 2.97 2.76
CA ILE A 7 -7.05 1.58 2.93
C ILE A 7 -7.79 1.07 4.16
N GLN A 8 -8.69 0.13 3.95
CA GLN A 8 -9.51 -0.41 5.00
C GLN A 8 -8.78 -1.46 5.82
N LYS A 9 -8.01 -2.30 5.15
CA LYS A 9 -7.26 -3.38 5.79
C LYS A 9 -5.94 -3.56 5.12
N VAL A 10 -4.93 -3.92 5.89
CA VAL A 10 -3.63 -4.31 5.35
C VAL A 10 -3.38 -5.73 5.82
N LEU A 11 -3.21 -6.62 4.88
CA LEU A 11 -3.08 -8.04 5.18
C LEU A 11 -1.60 -8.40 5.33
N PRO A 12 -1.31 -9.51 6.01
CA PRO A 12 0.09 -9.86 6.23
C PRO A 12 0.85 -10.03 4.93
N VAL A 13 2.08 -9.53 4.94
CA VAL A 13 2.95 -9.60 3.77
C VAL A 13 3.17 -11.08 3.42
N ARG A 14 3.19 -11.35 2.13
CA ARG A 14 3.54 -12.68 1.63
C ARG A 14 4.91 -12.59 0.99
N SER A 15 5.69 -13.62 1.15
CA SER A 15 7.02 -13.66 0.56
C SER A 15 7.30 -15.05 0.04
N GLY A 16 8.28 -15.14 -0.81
CA GLY A 16 8.70 -16.41 -1.37
C GLY A 16 10.00 -16.24 -2.12
N THR A 17 10.42 -17.33 -2.74
CA THR A 17 11.67 -17.34 -3.50
C THR A 17 11.36 -17.83 -4.91
N SER A 18 11.96 -17.20 -5.88
CA SER A 18 11.84 -17.62 -7.27
C SER A 18 13.22 -17.69 -7.88
N GLN A 19 13.29 -18.05 -9.14
CA GLN A 19 14.56 -18.07 -9.85
C GLN A 19 15.23 -16.71 -9.89
N ARG A 20 14.43 -15.65 -9.72
CA ARG A 20 14.97 -14.28 -9.73
C ARG A 20 15.35 -13.80 -8.34
N GLY A 21 15.15 -14.61 -7.30
CA GLY A 21 15.48 -14.25 -5.94
C GLY A 21 14.23 -14.17 -5.08
N GLU A 22 14.35 -13.51 -3.95
CA GLU A 22 13.26 -13.37 -3.01
C GLU A 22 12.30 -12.29 -3.45
N TRP A 23 11.04 -12.47 -3.10
CA TRP A 23 10.02 -11.48 -3.39
C TRP A 23 9.10 -11.30 -2.18
N LYS A 24 8.53 -10.11 -2.08
CA LYS A 24 7.53 -9.80 -1.07
C LYS A 24 6.36 -9.11 -1.75
N VAL A 25 5.17 -9.42 -1.30
CA VAL A 25 3.94 -8.82 -1.80
C VAL A 25 3.11 -8.40 -0.60
N LEU A 26 2.66 -7.16 -0.59
CA LEU A 26 1.81 -6.64 0.47
C LEU A 26 0.40 -6.48 -0.08
N PRO A 27 -0.55 -7.29 0.38
CA PRO A 27 -1.94 -7.12 -0.05
C PRO A 27 -2.68 -6.18 0.88
N PHE A 28 -3.59 -5.41 0.33
CA PHE A 28 -4.40 -4.49 1.12
C PHE A 28 -5.74 -4.25 0.45
N VAL A 29 -6.74 -3.90 1.24
CA VAL A 29 -8.09 -3.63 0.72
C VAL A 29 -8.29 -2.14 0.65
N PHE A 30 -8.61 -1.64 -0.53
CA PHE A 30 -8.85 -0.24 -0.79
C PHE A 30 -10.35 -0.01 -0.95
N GLU A 31 -10.88 0.93 -0.19
CA GLU A 31 -12.30 1.27 -0.19
C GLU A 31 -12.46 2.65 -0.82
N TYR A 32 -13.35 2.77 -1.78
CA TYR A 32 -13.50 4.02 -2.52
C TYR A 32 -14.92 4.15 -3.06
N PHE A 33 -15.27 5.34 -3.55
CA PHE A 33 -16.53 5.58 -4.22
C PHE A 33 -16.23 6.00 -5.65
N GLU A 34 -16.81 5.32 -6.61
CA GLU A 34 -16.61 5.68 -8.00
C GLU A 34 -17.32 6.99 -8.34
N THR A 35 -18.47 7.24 -7.75
CA THR A 35 -19.23 8.46 -7.97
C THR A 35 -19.64 9.08 -6.64
N PRO A 36 -19.81 10.40 -6.58
CA PRO A 36 -20.12 11.07 -5.32
C PRO A 36 -21.46 10.70 -4.71
N ASP A 37 -22.42 10.29 -5.53
CA ASP A 37 -23.74 9.95 -5.06
C ASP A 37 -23.95 8.48 -4.79
N GLN A 38 -22.88 7.70 -4.86
CA GLN A 38 -22.95 6.28 -4.64
C GLN A 38 -23.26 6.00 -3.16
N ARG A 39 -24.22 5.12 -2.93
CA ARG A 39 -24.64 4.83 -1.57
C ARG A 39 -23.67 3.93 -0.81
N TRP A 40 -23.10 2.97 -1.50
CA TRP A 40 -22.20 2.00 -0.88
C TRP A 40 -20.82 2.12 -1.49
N SER A 41 -19.82 1.96 -0.68
CA SER A 41 -18.45 2.00 -1.18
C SER A 41 -18.13 0.74 -1.96
N ASP A 42 -17.20 0.88 -2.88
CA ASP A 42 -16.60 -0.26 -3.56
C ASP A 42 -15.32 -0.64 -2.85
N LYS A 43 -14.94 -1.89 -2.96
CA LYS A 43 -13.70 -2.37 -2.36
C LYS A 43 -12.96 -3.19 -3.38
N VAL A 44 -11.66 -3.09 -3.35
CA VAL A 44 -10.82 -3.89 -4.22
C VAL A 44 -9.61 -4.36 -3.42
N LEU A 45 -9.22 -5.59 -3.66
CA LEU A 45 -8.02 -6.14 -3.06
C LEU A 45 -6.86 -5.84 -4.00
N LEU A 46 -5.94 -5.06 -3.52
CA LEU A 46 -4.76 -4.67 -4.29
C LEU A 46 -3.53 -5.30 -3.68
N GLU A 47 -2.50 -5.46 -4.49
CA GLU A 47 -1.23 -5.99 -4.02
C GLU A 47 -0.11 -5.15 -4.60
N THR A 48 0.94 -4.98 -3.83
CA THR A 48 2.09 -4.25 -4.33
C THR A 48 3.39 -4.97 -3.96
N MET A 49 4.35 -4.88 -4.84
CA MET A 49 5.72 -5.33 -4.58
C MET A 49 6.65 -4.13 -4.48
N ASP A 50 6.13 -2.93 -4.60
CA ASP A 50 6.94 -1.72 -4.58
C ASP A 50 7.33 -1.39 -3.15
N THR A 51 8.62 -1.36 -2.86
CA THR A 51 9.12 -1.13 -1.51
C THR A 51 8.77 0.27 -0.99
N ASN A 52 8.66 1.25 -1.88
CA ASN A 52 8.29 2.59 -1.44
C ASN A 52 6.83 2.65 -1.02
N ILE A 53 5.95 1.96 -1.72
CA ILE A 53 4.55 1.88 -1.33
C ILE A 53 4.43 1.12 -0.01
N MET A 54 5.15 0.01 0.13
CA MET A 54 5.16 -0.76 1.37
C MET A 54 5.63 0.09 2.54
N ALA A 55 6.65 0.91 2.34
CA ALA A 55 7.16 1.76 3.40
C ALA A 55 6.13 2.82 3.80
N GLN A 56 5.42 3.39 2.83
CA GLN A 56 4.40 4.37 3.12
C GLN A 56 3.24 3.77 3.91
N ILE A 57 2.80 2.59 3.53
CA ILE A 57 1.75 1.88 4.26
C ILE A 57 2.26 1.48 5.64
N GLY A 58 3.49 0.98 5.71
CA GLY A 58 4.08 0.53 6.96
C GLY A 58 4.19 1.63 8.01
N ALA A 59 4.31 2.87 7.58
CA ALA A 59 4.38 3.98 8.52
C ALA A 59 3.09 4.17 9.32
N PHE A 60 1.97 3.63 8.84
CA PHE A 60 0.69 3.74 9.52
C PHE A 60 0.35 2.53 10.36
N LEU A 61 1.23 1.54 10.42
CA LEU A 61 0.95 0.30 11.13
C LEU A 61 1.56 0.30 12.52
N LYS A 62 0.86 -0.34 13.43
CA LYS A 62 1.38 -0.53 14.78
C LYS A 62 2.56 -1.50 14.73
N LYS A 63 3.62 -1.18 15.45
CA LYS A 63 4.81 -2.01 15.48
C LYS A 63 5.04 -2.54 16.88
N GLY A 64 5.56 -3.74 16.96
CA GLY A 64 5.92 -4.35 18.23
C GLY A 64 7.31 -3.95 18.67
N PRO A 65 7.78 -4.53 19.77
CA PRO A 65 9.11 -4.21 20.31
C PRO A 65 10.24 -4.55 19.34
N ASP A 66 9.99 -5.47 18.42
CA ASP A 66 10.99 -5.87 17.44
C ASP A 66 10.97 -4.97 16.20
N GLY A 67 10.13 -3.94 16.18
CA GLY A 67 10.02 -3.05 15.03
C GLY A 67 9.17 -3.61 13.90
N LYS A 68 8.57 -4.78 14.08
CA LYS A 68 7.75 -5.39 13.05
C LYS A 68 6.28 -5.08 13.26
N ALA A 69 5.53 -5.03 12.17
CA ALA A 69 4.11 -4.74 12.23
C ALA A 69 3.37 -5.84 12.99
N VAL A 70 2.43 -5.42 13.82
CA VAL A 70 1.65 -6.33 14.66
C VAL A 70 0.47 -6.85 13.87
N VAL A 71 0.24 -8.17 13.93
CA VAL A 71 -0.89 -8.81 13.28
C VAL A 71 -1.93 -9.16 14.33
N GLU A 72 -3.17 -8.74 14.12
CA GLU A 72 -4.29 -9.10 14.98
C GLU A 72 -5.44 -9.50 14.08
N ASN A 73 -6.06 -10.63 14.38
CA ASN A 73 -7.20 -11.14 13.60
C ASN A 73 -6.89 -11.27 12.11
N GLY A 74 -5.67 -11.65 11.79
CA GLY A 74 -5.29 -11.90 10.41
C GLY A 74 -4.95 -10.68 9.57
N GLU A 75 -4.83 -9.50 10.21
CA GLU A 75 -4.47 -8.29 9.48
C GLU A 75 -3.55 -7.43 10.34
N TYR A 76 -2.82 -6.55 9.71
CA TYR A 76 -1.99 -5.59 10.44
C TYR A 76 -2.88 -4.54 11.07
N VAL A 77 -2.43 -4.00 12.20
CA VAL A 77 -3.19 -2.99 12.94
C VAL A 77 -2.85 -1.60 12.40
N LEU A 78 -3.86 -0.88 11.91
CA LEU A 78 -3.68 0.49 11.44
C LEU A 78 -3.81 1.43 12.63
N LEU A 79 -2.86 2.34 12.79
CA LEU A 79 -2.86 3.30 13.88
C LEU A 79 -3.72 4.52 13.59
N ALA A 80 -3.96 4.79 12.31
CA ALA A 80 -4.73 5.94 11.91
C ALA A 80 -5.39 5.64 10.58
N GLU A 81 -6.35 6.48 10.21
CA GLU A 81 -7.00 6.33 8.92
C GLU A 81 -6.01 6.64 7.81
N LEU A 82 -5.88 5.74 6.87
CA LEU A 82 -4.93 5.91 5.77
C LEU A 82 -5.70 6.26 4.51
N ASN A 83 -5.80 7.55 4.26
CA ASN A 83 -6.46 8.07 3.08
C ASN A 83 -5.45 8.22 1.96
N CYS A 84 -5.82 7.81 0.78
CA CYS A 84 -4.88 7.85 -0.34
C CYS A 84 -5.60 7.96 -1.68
N ARG A 85 -4.83 8.35 -2.68
CA ARG A 85 -5.26 8.32 -4.07
C ARG A 85 -4.50 7.20 -4.72
N ILE A 86 -5.22 6.23 -5.27
CA ILE A 86 -4.59 5.06 -5.87
C ILE A 86 -5.04 4.92 -7.31
N GLY A 87 -4.07 4.73 -8.19
CA GLY A 87 -4.34 4.38 -9.57
C GLY A 87 -4.04 2.91 -9.76
N PHE A 88 -4.99 2.20 -10.34
CA PHE A 88 -4.79 0.79 -10.63
C PHE A 88 -5.45 0.43 -11.95
N SER A 89 -4.93 -0.59 -12.57
CA SER A 89 -5.48 -1.11 -13.81
C SER A 89 -5.89 -2.55 -13.62
N HIS A 90 -6.86 -2.95 -14.39
CA HIS A 90 -7.39 -4.32 -14.32
C HIS A 90 -7.25 -4.96 -15.69
N SER A 91 -6.71 -6.14 -15.72
CA SER A 91 -6.61 -6.89 -16.96
C SER A 91 -6.78 -8.36 -16.65
N VAL A 92 -6.91 -9.15 -17.70
CA VAL A 92 -7.01 -10.59 -17.56
C VAL A 92 -5.76 -11.19 -18.17
N ARG A 93 -5.08 -12.02 -17.41
CA ARG A 93 -3.96 -12.78 -17.91
C ARG A 93 -4.37 -14.25 -17.90
N SER A 94 -3.60 -15.06 -18.56
CA SER A 94 -3.83 -16.49 -18.50
C SER A 94 -2.53 -17.19 -18.15
N TYR A 95 -2.67 -18.32 -17.48
CA TYR A 95 -1.53 -19.17 -17.20
C TYR A 95 -1.85 -20.58 -17.65
N GLU A 96 -0.81 -21.36 -17.93
CA GLU A 96 -0.97 -22.73 -18.38
C GLU A 96 -0.84 -23.66 -17.18
N ARG A 97 -1.83 -24.48 -16.99
CA ARG A 97 -1.80 -25.48 -15.92
C ARG A 97 -0.96 -26.67 -16.35
N GLN A 98 -0.66 -27.53 -15.41
CA GLN A 98 0.15 -28.72 -15.70
C GLN A 98 -0.48 -29.62 -16.73
N ASP A 99 -1.82 -29.62 -16.83
CA ASP A 99 -2.53 -30.43 -17.82
C ASP A 99 -2.63 -29.74 -19.18
N GLY A 100 -1.99 -28.59 -19.34
CA GLY A 100 -2.00 -27.88 -20.62
C GLY A 100 -3.15 -26.92 -20.81
N ALA A 101 -4.10 -26.87 -19.88
CA ALA A 101 -5.23 -25.96 -20.00
C ALA A 101 -4.79 -24.53 -19.62
N ARG A 102 -5.31 -23.56 -20.36
CA ARG A 102 -5.04 -22.17 -20.06
C ARG A 102 -6.17 -21.62 -19.21
N VAL A 103 -5.79 -21.03 -18.08
CA VAL A 103 -6.77 -20.54 -17.11
C VAL A 103 -6.66 -19.04 -17.02
N PRO A 104 -7.76 -18.30 -17.22
CA PRO A 104 -7.71 -16.85 -17.06
C PRO A 104 -7.70 -16.46 -15.60
N ILE A 105 -6.93 -15.45 -15.27
CA ILE A 105 -6.89 -14.87 -13.92
C ILE A 105 -6.96 -13.37 -14.02
N ASN A 106 -7.56 -12.77 -13.02
CA ASN A 106 -7.60 -11.33 -12.93
C ASN A 106 -6.24 -10.82 -12.50
N ASN A 107 -5.80 -9.77 -13.14
CA ASN A 107 -4.55 -9.12 -12.81
C ASN A 107 -4.82 -7.65 -12.55
N ILE A 108 -4.60 -7.22 -11.33
CA ILE A 108 -4.79 -5.84 -10.94
C ILE A 108 -3.44 -5.28 -10.54
N SER A 109 -3.04 -4.21 -11.19
CA SER A 109 -1.74 -3.60 -10.94
C SER A 109 -1.90 -2.18 -10.45
N VAL A 110 -1.18 -1.85 -9.39
CA VAL A 110 -1.14 -0.49 -8.87
C VAL A 110 -0.03 0.26 -9.60
N TYR A 111 -0.38 1.37 -10.25
CA TYR A 111 0.62 2.17 -10.95
C TYR A 111 0.81 3.55 -10.31
N LYS A 112 -0.04 3.89 -9.34
CA LYS A 112 0.09 5.18 -8.65
C LYS A 112 -0.38 5.02 -7.22
N PHE A 113 0.35 5.58 -6.29
CA PHE A 113 0.01 5.56 -4.88
C PHE A 113 0.43 6.87 -4.24
N GLU A 114 -0.53 7.57 -3.66
CA GLU A 114 -0.26 8.85 -3.03
C GLU A 114 -1.02 8.92 -1.72
N VAL A 115 -0.32 9.13 -0.62
CA VAL A 115 -0.95 9.29 0.68
C VAL A 115 -1.49 10.70 0.79
N LEU A 116 -2.76 10.82 1.16
CA LEU A 116 -3.37 12.11 1.38
C LEU A 116 -3.17 12.50 2.83
N SER A 117 -2.89 13.75 3.02
CA SER A 117 -2.31 14.19 4.26
C SER A 117 -3.16 14.13 5.49
N GLU A 118 -4.41 14.07 5.29
CA GLU A 118 -5.22 14.24 6.39
C GLU A 118 -5.10 13.23 7.38
N GLY A 119 -5.13 12.04 7.02
CA GLY A 119 -5.07 11.01 7.96
C GLY A 119 -3.87 11.05 8.78
N VAL A 120 -2.95 11.72 8.30
CA VAL A 120 -1.77 11.67 8.93
C VAL A 120 -1.59 12.62 9.93
N ALA A 121 -1.78 13.54 9.59
CA ALA A 121 -1.40 14.46 10.40
C ALA A 121 -1.74 14.25 11.59
N LYS A 122 -2.12 13.96 11.67
CA LYS A 122 -2.36 13.93 12.73
C LYS A 122 -1.37 13.97 13.30
N GLY A 123 -0.71 14.37 13.29
CA GLY A 123 0.17 14.42 13.82
C GLY A 123 1.15 14.75 13.41
N SER A 124 1.22 14.94 13.07
CA SER A 124 1.93 15.14 12.89
C SER A 124 2.37 15.93 12.39
N GLN A 125 2.14 16.43 12.40
CA GLN A 125 2.22 16.92 12.10
C GLN A 125 2.85 17.54 11.73
N GLN A 126 2.88 17.89 11.86
CA GLN A 126 3.14 18.24 11.59
C GLN A 126 3.72 18.80 11.10
N THR A 127 3.67 19.13 11.36
CA THR A 127 3.95 19.45 10.98
C THR A 127 4.58 20.00 10.30
N GLY A 128 4.52 20.19 10.38
CA GLY A 128 4.74 20.31 9.95
C GLY A 128 5.27 20.93 9.27
N GLN A 129 5.32 21.16 9.46
CA GLN A 129 5.57 21.45 9.01
C GLN A 129 6.13 21.85 8.46
N GLN A 130 6.13 22.09 8.73
CA GLN A 130 6.44 22.26 8.35
C GLN A 130 7.01 22.55 7.73
N ALA A 131 6.83 22.77 8.03
CA ALA A 131 7.15 22.78 7.58
C ALA A 131 7.84 23.17 6.93
N THR A 132 7.81 23.51 7.15
CA THR A 132 8.24 23.65 6.71
C THR A 132 8.97 23.85 6.03
N ALA A 133 8.89 24.08 6.26
CA ALA A 133 9.37 24.04 5.82
C ALA A 133 10.14 24.07 5.11
N SER A 134 10.17 24.24 5.23
CA SER A 134 10.68 24.04 4.73
C SER A 134 11.36 23.82 3.94
N GLY A 135 11.32 23.98 3.97
CA GLY A 135 11.71 23.44 3.42
C GLY A 135 12.51 23.19 2.76
N GLN A 136 12.67 23.15 2.94
CA GLN A 136 13.29 22.80 2.67
C GLN A 136 13.67 22.08 2.19
N GLN A 137 13.62 22.02 2.08
CA GLN A 137 13.86 21.35 1.79
C GLN A 137 14.15 20.63 1.19
N PRO A 138 14.17 20.65 1.10
CA PRO A 138 14.30 19.98 0.58
C PRO A 138 14.79 19.30 0.07
N VAL A 139 14.77 19.11 -0.03
CA VAL A 139 15.12 18.50 -0.47
C VAL A 139 15.37 17.66 -0.81
N ALA A 140 15.46 17.61 -1.02
CA ALA A 140 15.67 16.86 -1.33
C ALA A 140 15.65 15.98 -1.31
N ALA A 141 15.47 16.22 -1.03
CA ALA A 141 15.40 14.97 -0.80
C ALA A 141 15.16 14.12 -1.80
N GLN A 142 15.80 13.66 -2.21
CA GLN A 142 15.54 12.89 -3.12
C GLN A 142 15.13 11.65 -2.60
N PRO A 143 14.23 11.06 -3.12
CA PRO A 143 13.77 9.85 -2.64
C PRO A 143 14.78 8.84 -2.90
N THR A 144 15.27 8.33 -1.87
CA THR A 144 16.12 7.22 -2.03
C THR A 144 15.30 5.99 -2.03
N LYS A 145 15.80 4.99 -2.66
CA LYS A 145 15.13 3.72 -2.67
C LYS A 145 15.13 3.14 -1.27
N VAL A 146 13.99 2.71 -0.82
CA VAL A 146 13.88 2.10 0.50
C VAL A 146 14.40 0.68 0.41
N GLU A 147 15.31 0.33 1.30
CA GLU A 147 15.85 -1.03 1.35
C GLU A 147 14.83 -1.97 1.95
N GLU A 148 14.85 -3.19 1.47
CA GLU A 148 13.90 -4.17 1.98
C GLU A 148 14.06 -4.40 3.48
N ASP A 149 15.27 -4.26 3.99
CA ASP A 149 15.53 -4.43 5.40
C ASP A 149 14.90 -3.35 6.27
N ASP A 150 14.55 -2.23 5.69
CA ASP A 150 13.95 -1.11 6.44
C ASP A 150 12.44 -1.26 6.59
N LEU A 151 11.86 -2.26 5.97
CA LEU A 151 10.42 -2.45 6.04
C LEU A 151 10.02 -3.13 7.34
N PRO A 152 8.85 -2.79 7.90
CA PRO A 152 8.39 -3.38 9.16
C PRO A 152 7.73 -4.74 8.99
N PHE A 153 8.00 -5.39 7.91
CA PHE A 153 7.32 -6.65 7.59
C PHE A 153 8.23 -7.85 7.69
#